data_c3f3bef4643fb482ebaf66daf908ffe7
#
_entry.id   c3f3bef4643fb482ebaf66daf908ffe7
#
_cell.length_a   1.000
_cell.length_b   1.000
_cell.length_c   1.000
_cell.angle_alpha   90.00
_cell.angle_beta   90.00
_cell.angle_gamma   90.00
#
_symmetry.space_group_name_H-M   'P 1'
#
loop_
_entity.id
_entity.type
_entity.pdbx_description
1 polymer ?
#
loop_
_entity_poly.entity_id
_entity_poly.type
_entity_poly.pdbx_seq_one_letter_code
_entity_poly.pdbx_strand_id
1 'polypeptide(L)'
;LITALLWSTGGLLIKSIEAHPFAIAGGRSIIAGFVLWAFLKKPRFTFSKAQMIGALMYALTVILFVLANKLTGPANAILLQYTGPIWVALFSGFFLKERVSTIDWISVIAVIIGMCLFFLDELTMSGLTGNIIAICSGFAFAGLAISLRMQKHDSPFESILLGNLLTGLFGAYWI
;
A
#
# COMPACT_ATOMS: atom_id res chain seq x y z
N LEU A 1 12.91 -12.80 1.32
CA LEU A 1 12.10 -14.02 1.18
C LEU A 1 10.99 -14.08 2.27
N ILE A 2 11.34 -13.96 3.56
CA ILE A 2 10.38 -14.00 4.69
C ILE A 2 9.28 -12.96 4.53
N THR A 3 9.63 -11.72 4.19
CA THR A 3 8.67 -10.62 3.97
C THR A 3 7.68 -10.94 2.85
N ALA A 4 8.16 -11.54 1.75
CA ALA A 4 7.30 -11.93 0.62
C ALA A 4 6.31 -13.03 1.02
N LEU A 5 6.76 -14.02 1.81
CA LEU A 5 5.90 -15.08 2.35
C LEU A 5 4.82 -14.49 3.29
N LEU A 6 5.21 -13.59 4.20
CA LEU A 6 4.25 -12.93 5.09
C LEU A 6 3.23 -12.06 4.33
N TRP A 7 3.64 -11.42 3.25
CA TRP A 7 2.74 -10.63 2.43
C TRP A 7 1.77 -11.51 1.63
N SER A 8 2.23 -12.63 1.08
CA SER A 8 1.36 -13.55 0.33
C SER A 8 0.27 -14.17 1.20
N THR A 9 0.60 -14.54 2.45
CA THR A 9 -0.39 -15.06 3.41
C THR A 9 -1.38 -13.98 3.87
N GLY A 10 -0.98 -12.71 3.91
CA GLY A 10 -1.83 -11.60 4.31
C GLY A 10 -3.09 -11.46 3.47
N GLY A 11 -3.00 -11.61 2.16
CA GLY A 11 -4.15 -11.56 1.25
C GLY A 11 -5.15 -12.69 1.51
N LEU A 12 -4.66 -13.91 1.72
CA LEU A 12 -5.50 -15.06 2.04
C LEU A 12 -6.21 -14.88 3.39
N LEU A 13 -5.49 -14.43 4.42
CA LEU A 13 -6.06 -14.17 5.74
C LEU A 13 -7.16 -13.10 5.69
N ILE A 14 -6.92 -11.99 4.96
CA ILE A 14 -7.94 -10.95 4.76
C ILE A 14 -9.20 -11.54 4.11
N LYS A 15 -9.05 -12.40 3.12
CA LYS A 15 -10.20 -13.03 2.43
C LYS A 15 -10.97 -13.98 3.34
N SER A 16 -10.30 -14.69 4.25
CA SER A 16 -10.90 -15.68 5.15
C SER A 16 -11.67 -15.07 6.33
N ILE A 17 -11.38 -13.82 6.71
CA ILE A 17 -12.04 -13.17 7.84
C ILE A 17 -13.44 -12.67 7.40
N GLU A 18 -14.49 -13.18 8.01
CA GLU A 18 -15.88 -12.74 7.79
C GLU A 18 -16.18 -11.48 8.60
N ALA A 19 -15.60 -10.33 8.19
CA ALA A 19 -15.85 -9.04 8.82
C ALA A 19 -15.87 -7.93 7.75
N HIS A 20 -16.38 -6.77 8.15
CA HIS A 20 -16.42 -5.61 7.26
C HIS A 20 -14.98 -5.22 6.84
N PRO A 21 -14.71 -4.89 5.56
CA PRO A 21 -13.36 -4.58 5.09
C PRO A 21 -12.67 -3.49 5.91
N PHE A 22 -13.39 -2.46 6.32
CA PHE A 22 -12.82 -1.36 7.11
C PHE A 22 -12.50 -1.77 8.55
N ALA A 23 -13.28 -2.71 9.15
CA ALA A 23 -12.93 -3.30 10.44
C ALA A 23 -11.63 -4.09 10.36
N ILE A 24 -11.44 -4.87 9.30
CA ILE A 24 -10.19 -5.62 9.08
C ILE A 24 -9.01 -4.66 8.89
N ALA A 25 -9.16 -3.61 8.08
CA ALA A 25 -8.13 -2.59 7.88
C ALA A 25 -7.79 -1.88 9.19
N GLY A 26 -8.79 -1.49 9.98
CA GLY A 26 -8.62 -0.84 11.28
C GLY A 26 -7.94 -1.73 12.29
N GLY A 27 -8.46 -2.94 12.50
CA GLY A 27 -7.93 -3.89 13.49
C GLY A 27 -6.45 -4.23 13.25
N ARG A 28 -6.07 -4.56 11.99
CA ARG A 28 -4.66 -4.81 11.66
C ARG A 28 -3.78 -3.57 11.88
N SER A 29 -4.31 -2.37 11.59
CA SER A 29 -3.55 -1.13 11.75
C SER A 29 -3.41 -0.73 13.22
N ILE A 30 -4.38 -1.02 14.09
CA ILE A 30 -4.25 -0.83 15.53
C ILE A 30 -3.11 -1.70 16.08
N ILE A 31 -3.08 -2.97 15.70
CA ILE A 31 -2.03 -3.91 16.13
C ILE A 31 -0.66 -3.44 15.60
N ALA A 32 -0.56 -3.14 14.31
CA ALA A 32 0.68 -2.69 13.68
C ALA A 32 1.16 -1.34 14.27
N GLY A 33 0.23 -0.43 14.53
CA GLY A 33 0.52 0.86 15.16
C GLY A 33 1.05 0.69 16.59
N PHE A 34 0.46 -0.19 17.37
CA PHE A 34 0.94 -0.49 18.73
C PHE A 34 2.35 -1.09 18.72
N VAL A 35 2.60 -2.08 17.86
CA VAL A 35 3.94 -2.69 17.70
C VAL A 35 4.97 -1.64 17.29
N LEU A 36 4.63 -0.81 16.29
CA LEU A 36 5.54 0.22 15.80
C LEU A 36 5.79 1.31 16.85
N TRP A 37 4.75 1.71 17.60
CA TRP A 37 4.89 2.65 18.71
C TRP A 37 5.82 2.12 19.80
N ALA A 38 5.66 0.86 20.18
CA ALA A 38 6.53 0.18 21.17
C ALA A 38 7.99 0.11 20.67
N PHE A 39 8.18 -0.14 19.36
CA PHE A 39 9.50 -0.18 18.74
C PHE A 39 10.19 1.20 18.74
N LEU A 40 9.45 2.25 18.41
CA LEU A 40 9.99 3.62 18.32
C LEU A 40 10.29 4.24 19.69
N LYS A 41 9.72 3.73 20.78
CA LYS A 41 9.85 4.22 22.17
C LYS A 41 9.49 5.69 22.37
N LYS A 42 9.99 6.61 21.53
CA LYS A 42 9.75 8.06 21.55
C LYS A 42 9.59 8.59 20.11
N PRO A 43 8.45 8.38 19.47
CA PRO A 43 8.21 8.88 18.12
C PRO A 43 8.25 10.41 18.09
N ARG A 44 8.91 10.98 17.08
CA ARG A 44 9.01 12.43 16.88
C ARG A 44 8.17 12.82 15.67
N PHE A 45 7.02 13.44 15.92
CA PHE A 45 6.15 13.93 14.86
C PHE A 45 6.54 15.35 14.49
N THR A 46 6.98 15.53 13.24
CA THR A 46 7.33 16.86 12.68
C THR A 46 6.13 17.54 12.06
N PHE A 47 5.06 16.77 11.76
CA PHE A 47 3.87 17.23 11.03
C PHE A 47 4.21 17.94 9.72
N SER A 48 5.36 17.62 9.13
CA SER A 48 5.75 18.15 7.84
C SER A 48 4.77 17.71 6.74
N LYS A 49 4.68 18.49 5.65
CA LYS A 49 3.80 18.12 4.52
C LYS A 49 4.10 16.70 4.01
N ALA A 50 5.38 16.32 3.92
CA ALA A 50 5.77 15.00 3.48
C ALA A 50 5.32 13.91 4.46
N GLN A 51 5.42 14.16 5.78
CA GLN A 51 4.95 13.23 6.81
C GLN A 51 3.44 13.04 6.77
N MET A 52 2.68 14.13 6.67
CA MET A 52 1.21 14.07 6.61
C MET A 52 0.70 13.38 5.34
N ILE A 53 1.29 13.72 4.17
CA ILE A 53 0.96 13.06 2.91
C ILE A 53 1.33 11.58 2.98
N GLY A 54 2.50 11.24 3.53
CA GLY A 54 2.92 9.86 3.72
C GLY A 54 1.94 9.06 4.59
N ALA A 55 1.51 9.64 5.71
CA ALA A 55 0.52 9.02 6.59
C ALA A 55 -0.84 8.79 5.88
N LEU A 56 -1.32 9.78 5.14
CA LEU A 56 -2.56 9.67 4.36
C LEU A 56 -2.45 8.61 3.28
N MET A 57 -1.35 8.61 2.51
CA MET A 57 -1.09 7.63 1.46
C MET A 57 -0.97 6.21 2.02
N TYR A 58 -0.35 6.04 3.20
CA TYR A 58 -0.32 4.76 3.90
C TYR A 58 -1.73 4.28 4.25
N ALA A 59 -2.54 5.14 4.87
CA ALA A 59 -3.92 4.80 5.24
C ALA A 59 -4.75 4.39 4.01
N LEU A 60 -4.67 5.17 2.93
CA LEU A 60 -5.34 4.85 1.66
C LEU A 60 -4.86 3.52 1.10
N THR A 61 -3.54 3.27 1.10
CA THR A 61 -2.97 2.00 0.62
C THR A 61 -3.58 0.81 1.37
N VAL A 62 -3.61 0.87 2.70
CA VAL A 62 -4.12 -0.23 3.53
C VAL A 62 -5.62 -0.43 3.34
N ILE A 63 -6.41 0.63 3.37
CA ILE A 63 -7.88 0.57 3.24
C ILE A 63 -8.27 0.03 1.86
N LEU A 64 -7.70 0.61 0.79
CA LEU A 64 -8.00 0.20 -0.58
C LEU A 64 -7.53 -1.22 -0.87
N PHE A 65 -6.38 -1.64 -0.33
CA PHE A 65 -5.89 -3.00 -0.48
C PHE A 65 -6.81 -4.03 0.16
N VAL A 66 -7.26 -3.79 1.39
CA VAL A 66 -8.20 -4.69 2.07
C VAL A 66 -9.53 -4.75 1.33
N LEU A 67 -10.04 -3.60 0.89
CA LEU A 67 -11.27 -3.53 0.12
C LEU A 67 -11.15 -4.27 -1.23
N ALA A 68 -10.05 -4.08 -1.95
CA ALA A 68 -9.76 -4.81 -3.18
C ALA A 68 -9.75 -6.33 -2.96
N ASN A 69 -9.06 -6.81 -1.91
CA ASN A 69 -9.03 -8.24 -1.57
C ASN A 69 -10.42 -8.84 -1.32
N LYS A 70 -11.35 -8.05 -0.78
CA LYS A 70 -12.73 -8.51 -0.56
C LYS A 70 -13.56 -8.53 -1.84
N LEU A 71 -13.33 -7.59 -2.74
CA LEU A 71 -14.11 -7.42 -3.98
C LEU A 71 -13.55 -8.21 -5.18
N THR A 72 -12.27 -8.58 -5.15
CA THR A 72 -11.65 -9.45 -6.15
C THR A 72 -10.92 -10.61 -5.49
N GLY A 73 -10.04 -11.31 -6.19
CA GLY A 73 -9.19 -12.35 -5.61
C GLY A 73 -7.93 -11.77 -4.96
N PRO A 74 -7.37 -12.43 -3.92
CA PRO A 74 -6.12 -11.99 -3.29
C PRO A 74 -4.96 -11.85 -4.29
N ALA A 75 -4.86 -12.77 -5.24
CA ALA A 75 -3.83 -12.72 -6.29
C ALA A 75 -3.97 -11.46 -7.14
N ASN A 76 -5.19 -11.16 -7.62
CA ASN A 76 -5.48 -9.98 -8.42
C ASN A 76 -5.19 -8.68 -7.63
N ALA A 77 -5.63 -8.61 -6.37
CA ALA A 77 -5.40 -7.45 -5.54
C ALA A 77 -3.90 -7.17 -5.34
N ILE A 78 -3.10 -8.19 -5.07
CA ILE A 78 -1.66 -8.07 -4.88
C ILE A 78 -0.97 -7.67 -6.19
N LEU A 79 -1.28 -8.36 -7.30
CA LEU A 79 -0.64 -8.10 -8.59
C LEU A 79 -0.96 -6.72 -9.12
N LEU A 80 -2.22 -6.28 -9.04
CA LEU A 80 -2.61 -4.94 -9.49
C LEU A 80 -2.06 -3.84 -8.58
N GLN A 81 -1.84 -4.10 -7.30
CA GLN A 81 -1.12 -3.16 -6.43
C GLN A 81 0.35 -3.00 -6.87
N TYR A 82 0.96 -4.02 -7.50
CA TYR A 82 2.31 -3.90 -8.09
C TYR A 82 2.40 -2.97 -9.31
N THR A 83 1.32 -2.30 -9.71
CA THR A 83 1.40 -1.09 -10.54
C THR A 83 2.11 0.07 -9.82
N GLY A 84 2.28 0.00 -8.50
CA GLY A 84 2.98 1.01 -7.69
C GLY A 84 4.32 1.46 -8.26
N PRO A 85 5.26 0.58 -8.63
CA PRO A 85 6.52 0.96 -9.27
C PRO A 85 6.37 1.80 -10.54
N ILE A 86 5.32 1.57 -11.34
CA ILE A 86 5.01 2.37 -12.54
C ILE A 86 4.74 3.82 -12.13
N TRP A 87 3.88 4.01 -11.14
CA TRP A 87 3.53 5.32 -10.60
C TRP A 87 4.74 6.01 -9.94
N VAL A 88 5.58 5.25 -9.23
CA VAL A 88 6.84 5.79 -8.67
C VAL A 88 7.74 6.29 -9.82
N ALA A 89 7.94 5.50 -10.87
CA ALA A 89 8.77 5.90 -12.01
C ALA A 89 8.25 7.16 -12.69
N LEU A 90 6.92 7.26 -12.89
CA LEU A 90 6.29 8.41 -13.53
C LEU A 90 6.40 9.70 -12.69
N PHE A 91 6.22 9.60 -11.37
CA PHE A 91 6.11 10.76 -10.50
C PHE A 91 7.41 11.14 -9.77
N SER A 92 8.39 10.22 -9.67
CA SER A 92 9.66 10.51 -8.99
C SER A 92 10.42 11.68 -9.62
N GLY A 93 10.40 11.79 -10.95
CA GLY A 93 11.03 12.91 -11.66
C GLY A 93 10.44 14.26 -11.25
N PHE A 94 9.13 14.32 -11.04
CA PHE A 94 8.43 15.54 -10.67
C PHE A 94 8.62 15.91 -9.19
N PHE A 95 8.41 14.93 -8.28
CA PHE A 95 8.42 15.20 -6.84
C PHE A 95 9.82 15.13 -6.22
N LEU A 96 10.66 14.21 -6.68
CA LEU A 96 12.01 14.00 -6.13
C LEU A 96 13.10 14.69 -6.94
N LYS A 97 12.76 15.21 -8.14
CA LYS A 97 13.72 15.77 -9.12
C LYS A 97 14.83 14.79 -9.47
N GLU A 98 14.57 13.50 -9.35
CA GLU A 98 15.50 12.41 -9.68
C GLU A 98 15.17 11.88 -11.08
N ARG A 99 16.20 11.61 -11.89
CA ARG A 99 16.00 10.98 -13.20
C ARG A 99 15.85 9.48 -13.01
N VAL A 100 14.76 8.95 -13.55
CA VAL A 100 14.53 7.50 -13.62
C VAL A 100 15.55 6.91 -14.59
N SER A 101 16.29 5.89 -14.17
CA SER A 101 17.30 5.25 -15.00
C SER A 101 16.65 4.37 -16.08
N THR A 102 17.41 4.05 -17.12
CA THR A 102 16.97 3.10 -18.16
C THR A 102 16.67 1.73 -17.57
N ILE A 103 17.44 1.31 -16.55
CA ILE A 103 17.25 0.03 -15.85
C ILE A 103 15.92 0.02 -15.12
N ASP A 104 15.52 1.14 -14.48
CA ASP A 104 14.23 1.25 -13.81
C ASP A 104 13.08 1.10 -14.82
N TRP A 105 13.17 1.73 -15.99
CA TRP A 105 12.17 1.57 -17.05
C TRP A 105 12.10 0.15 -17.60
N ILE A 106 13.24 -0.52 -17.79
CA ILE A 106 13.26 -1.94 -18.19
C ILE A 106 12.55 -2.80 -17.13
N SER A 107 12.82 -2.53 -15.84
CA SER A 107 12.18 -3.24 -14.74
C SER A 107 10.67 -3.01 -14.71
N VAL A 108 10.22 -1.77 -14.92
CA VAL A 108 8.78 -1.42 -15.03
C VAL A 108 8.12 -2.18 -16.17
N ILE A 109 8.75 -2.21 -17.36
CA ILE A 109 8.24 -2.94 -18.52
C ILE A 109 8.16 -4.44 -18.23
N ALA A 110 9.19 -5.01 -17.61
CA ALA A 110 9.18 -6.42 -17.22
C ALA A 110 8.05 -6.77 -16.26
N VAL A 111 7.77 -5.89 -15.28
CA VAL A 111 6.64 -6.04 -14.35
C VAL A 111 5.30 -6.00 -15.11
N ILE A 112 5.12 -5.05 -16.03
CA ILE A 112 3.90 -4.93 -16.84
C ILE A 112 3.68 -6.19 -17.68
N ILE A 113 4.73 -6.69 -18.35
CA ILE A 113 4.65 -7.92 -19.14
C ILE A 113 4.26 -9.11 -18.24
N GLY A 114 4.91 -9.26 -17.08
CA GLY A 114 4.58 -10.31 -16.12
C GLY A 114 3.12 -10.24 -15.64
N MET A 115 2.62 -9.03 -15.37
CA MET A 115 1.22 -8.82 -15.03
C MET A 115 0.28 -9.20 -16.19
N CYS A 116 0.57 -8.77 -17.40
CA CYS A 116 -0.24 -9.12 -18.58
C CYS A 116 -0.29 -10.64 -18.79
N LEU A 117 0.84 -11.33 -18.70
CA LEU A 117 0.89 -12.79 -18.83
C LEU A 117 0.05 -13.49 -17.75
N PHE A 118 0.07 -12.99 -16.51
CA PHE A 118 -0.74 -13.55 -15.43
C PHE A 118 -2.24 -13.36 -15.67
N PHE A 119 -2.64 -12.19 -16.21
CA PHE A 119 -4.04 -11.87 -16.42
C PHE A 119 -4.65 -12.48 -17.70
N LEU A 120 -3.87 -13.07 -18.60
CA LEU A 120 -4.41 -13.68 -19.82
C LEU A 120 -5.43 -14.79 -19.54
N ASP A 121 -5.25 -15.53 -18.43
CA ASP A 121 -6.12 -16.66 -18.06
C ASP A 121 -7.18 -16.31 -16.99
N GLU A 122 -7.04 -15.19 -16.28
CA GLU A 122 -7.79 -14.89 -15.05
C GLU A 122 -8.73 -13.67 -15.17
N LEU A 123 -8.75 -12.97 -16.31
CA LEU A 123 -9.60 -11.78 -16.50
C LEU A 123 -11.08 -12.16 -16.59
N THR A 124 -11.69 -12.47 -15.47
CA THR A 124 -13.14 -12.47 -15.35
C THR A 124 -13.64 -11.05 -15.08
N MET A 125 -14.72 -10.64 -15.76
CA MET A 125 -15.41 -9.36 -15.50
C MET A 125 -16.00 -9.30 -14.08
N SER A 126 -16.10 -10.44 -13.40
CA SER A 126 -16.44 -10.52 -11.99
C SER A 126 -15.28 -9.99 -11.15
N GLY A 127 -15.49 -8.85 -10.49
CA GLY A 127 -14.46 -8.23 -9.66
C GLY A 127 -13.78 -6.99 -10.27
N LEU A 128 -14.28 -6.46 -11.38
CA LEU A 128 -13.74 -5.25 -12.02
C LEU A 128 -13.59 -4.10 -11.02
N THR A 129 -14.58 -3.86 -10.17
CA THR A 129 -14.50 -2.83 -9.12
C THR A 129 -13.33 -3.08 -8.17
N GLY A 130 -13.13 -4.33 -7.72
CA GLY A 130 -12.00 -4.71 -6.88
C GLY A 130 -10.65 -4.49 -7.58
N ASN A 131 -10.58 -4.79 -8.88
CA ASN A 131 -9.37 -4.59 -9.69
C ASN A 131 -9.02 -3.09 -9.82
N ILE A 132 -10.01 -2.22 -10.07
CA ILE A 132 -9.80 -0.77 -10.12
C ILE A 132 -9.31 -0.26 -8.75
N ILE A 133 -9.93 -0.70 -7.67
CA ILE A 133 -9.53 -0.33 -6.30
C ILE A 133 -8.11 -0.80 -5.99
N ALA A 134 -7.70 -1.98 -6.48
CA ALA A 134 -6.34 -2.48 -6.34
C ALA A 134 -5.31 -1.58 -7.05
N ILE A 135 -5.62 -1.10 -8.25
CA ILE A 135 -4.78 -0.13 -8.98
C ILE A 135 -4.70 1.19 -8.21
N CYS A 136 -5.83 1.68 -7.67
CA CYS A 136 -5.83 2.87 -6.81
C CYS A 136 -4.98 2.67 -5.55
N SER A 137 -4.99 1.46 -4.96
CA SER A 137 -4.08 1.10 -3.86
C SER A 137 -2.62 1.16 -4.29
N GLY A 138 -2.28 0.69 -5.49
CA GLY A 138 -0.94 0.82 -6.08
C GLY A 138 -0.51 2.27 -6.26
N PHE A 139 -1.41 3.15 -6.70
CA PHE A 139 -1.16 4.58 -6.78
C PHE A 139 -0.90 5.20 -5.40
N ALA A 140 -1.72 4.88 -4.41
CA ALA A 140 -1.52 5.34 -3.02
C ALA A 140 -0.19 4.82 -2.44
N PHE A 141 0.17 3.57 -2.73
CA PHE A 141 1.46 2.99 -2.33
C PHE A 141 2.65 3.75 -2.96
N ALA A 142 2.55 4.15 -4.22
CA ALA A 142 3.56 4.98 -4.85
C ALA A 142 3.67 6.37 -4.18
N GLY A 143 2.55 7.00 -3.86
CA GLY A 143 2.51 8.25 -3.10
C GLY A 143 3.16 8.12 -1.72
N LEU A 144 2.93 7.01 -1.03
CA LEU A 144 3.63 6.66 0.21
C LEU A 144 5.14 6.58 -0.03
N ALA A 145 5.59 5.76 -0.99
CA ALA A 145 7.02 5.57 -1.27
C ALA A 145 7.74 6.89 -1.58
N ILE A 146 7.14 7.75 -2.40
CA ILE A 146 7.66 9.08 -2.72
C ILE A 146 7.73 9.96 -1.47
N SER A 147 6.66 9.96 -0.66
CA SER A 147 6.59 10.77 0.57
C SER A 147 7.64 10.35 1.59
N LEU A 148 7.86 9.04 1.77
CA LEU A 148 8.92 8.52 2.65
C LEU A 148 10.31 8.90 2.14
N ARG A 149 10.51 8.87 0.81
CA ARG A 149 11.78 9.28 0.21
C ARG A 149 12.05 10.78 0.33
N MET A 150 10.99 11.61 0.34
CA MET A 150 11.12 13.06 0.61
C MET A 150 11.59 13.35 2.03
N GLN A 151 11.42 12.43 2.97
CA GLN A 151 11.80 12.54 4.39
C GLN A 151 13.22 12.02 4.65
N LYS A 152 14.20 12.34 3.78
CA LYS A 152 15.59 11.83 3.86
C LYS A 152 16.30 12.10 5.20
N HIS A 153 15.90 13.15 5.90
CA HIS A 153 16.52 13.61 7.15
C HIS A 153 15.64 13.34 8.39
N ASP A 154 14.43 12.83 8.18
CA ASP A 154 13.47 12.46 9.23
C ASP A 154 13.27 10.95 9.24
N SER A 155 12.76 10.43 10.34
CA SER A 155 12.41 9.00 10.40
C SER A 155 11.11 8.74 9.63
N PRO A 156 11.11 7.85 8.62
CA PRO A 156 9.92 7.51 7.87
C PRO A 156 8.89 6.69 8.69
N PHE A 157 9.32 6.11 9.81
CA PHE A 157 8.49 5.23 10.63
C PHE A 157 7.34 5.99 11.30
N GLU A 158 7.53 7.26 11.64
CA GLU A 158 6.46 8.09 12.21
C GLU A 158 5.35 8.38 11.21
N SER A 159 5.65 8.48 9.91
CA SER A 159 4.61 8.57 8.85
C SER A 159 3.76 7.30 8.80
N ILE A 160 4.40 6.14 8.91
CA ILE A 160 3.71 4.84 8.93
C ILE A 160 2.89 4.72 10.23
N LEU A 161 3.42 5.17 11.36
CA LEU A 161 2.72 5.16 12.63
C LEU A 161 1.46 6.04 12.57
N LEU A 162 1.58 7.28 12.07
CA LEU A 162 0.43 8.17 11.86
C LEU A 162 -0.60 7.56 10.90
N GLY A 163 -0.14 6.93 9.82
CA GLY A 163 -1.02 6.24 8.88
C GLY A 163 -1.76 5.07 9.51
N ASN A 164 -1.10 4.30 10.37
CA ASN A 164 -1.76 3.24 11.16
C ASN A 164 -2.79 3.81 12.13
N LEU A 165 -2.49 4.93 12.80
CA LEU A 165 -3.45 5.62 13.67
C LEU A 165 -4.67 6.12 12.89
N LEU A 166 -4.47 6.74 11.73
CA LEU A 166 -5.57 7.19 10.86
C LEU A 166 -6.44 6.02 10.41
N THR A 167 -5.83 4.92 9.95
CA THR A 167 -6.55 3.72 9.51
C THR A 167 -7.27 3.06 10.68
N GLY A 168 -6.63 2.99 11.85
CA GLY A 168 -7.21 2.44 13.07
C GLY A 168 -8.44 3.22 13.53
N LEU A 169 -8.35 4.55 13.57
CA LEU A 169 -9.46 5.45 13.94
C LEU A 169 -10.61 5.32 12.93
N PHE A 170 -10.31 5.32 11.63
CA PHE A 170 -11.32 5.13 10.59
C PHE A 170 -12.02 3.78 10.72
N GLY A 171 -11.26 2.71 10.94
CA GLY A 171 -11.80 1.36 11.03
C GLY A 171 -12.52 1.06 12.35
N ALA A 172 -12.19 1.76 13.43
CA ALA A 172 -12.83 1.58 14.74
C ALA A 172 -14.34 1.81 14.73
N TYR A 173 -14.85 2.64 13.82
CA TYR A 173 -16.29 2.83 13.62
C TYR A 173 -17.00 1.57 13.12
N TRP A 174 -16.27 0.62 12.50
CA TRP A 174 -16.81 -0.58 11.89
C TRP A 174 -16.55 -1.86 12.68
N ILE A 175 -15.84 -1.75 13.80
CA ILE A 175 -15.57 -2.84 14.77
C ILE A 175 -16.71 -2.93 15.77
#